data_f0d39755325ef734e1c19dbdefea2354
#
_entry.id   f0d39755325ef734e1c19dbdefea2354
#
_cell.length_a   1.000
_cell.length_b   1.000
_cell.length_c   1.000
_cell.angle_alpha   90.00
_cell.angle_beta   90.00
_cell.angle_gamma   90.00
#
_symmetry.space_group_name_H-M   'P 1'
#
loop_
_entity.id
_entity.type
_entity.pdbx_description
1 polymer ?
#
loop_
_entity_poly.entity_id
_entity_poly.type
_entity_poly.pdbx_seq_one_letter_code
_entity_poly.pdbx_strand_id
1 'polypeptide(L)'
;MSHILLWILGSTLAMALLAWVGLITLLLREDRLRKLILPLVALSAGALLGGAFLHMIPEAVHKGGEIFGVLASALAGFVAFLFLEEFICWHHCHSTPSEHNHPAGLLILVADGLHNFLGGIAIGSAFLVDIRVGIVTWIVAAAHEIPQELGDFGILLHSGWKKLTALVYNFLSALTVVAGGVAVFFASDIINTVYLLPFAAGNFIYIATSDLIPEI
;
A
#
# COMPACT_ATOMS: atom_id res chain seq x y z
N MET A 1 4.37 -24.20 8.20
CA MET A 1 4.59 -23.46 6.91
C MET A 1 3.31 -23.37 6.07
N SER A 2 2.61 -24.44 5.70
CA SER A 2 1.38 -24.38 4.88
C SER A 2 0.27 -23.47 5.46
N HIS A 3 0.08 -23.46 6.78
CA HIS A 3 -0.94 -22.66 7.45
C HIS A 3 -0.64 -21.14 7.36
N ILE A 4 0.62 -20.72 7.49
CA ILE A 4 1.00 -19.31 7.35
C ILE A 4 0.81 -18.84 5.91
N LEU A 5 1.17 -19.66 4.93
CA LEU A 5 0.93 -19.35 3.52
C LEU A 5 -0.56 -19.14 3.23
N LEU A 6 -1.46 -19.93 3.83
CA LEU A 6 -2.90 -19.73 3.69
C LEU A 6 -3.38 -18.39 4.26
N TRP A 7 -2.82 -17.97 5.40
CA TRP A 7 -3.10 -16.64 5.96
C TRP A 7 -2.60 -15.52 5.03
N ILE A 8 -1.38 -15.65 4.50
CA ILE A 8 -0.81 -14.68 3.56
C ILE A 8 -1.67 -14.60 2.29
N LEU A 9 -1.96 -15.73 1.66
CA LEU A 9 -2.76 -15.74 0.43
C LEU A 9 -4.19 -15.23 0.66
N GLY A 10 -4.84 -15.64 1.74
CA GLY A 10 -6.20 -15.20 2.07
C GLY A 10 -6.28 -13.70 2.35
N SER A 11 -5.33 -13.16 3.14
CA SER A 11 -5.28 -11.75 3.48
C SER A 11 -4.89 -10.86 2.30
N THR A 12 -3.90 -11.25 1.51
CA THR A 12 -3.48 -10.47 0.33
C THR A 12 -4.54 -10.52 -0.78
N LEU A 13 -5.21 -11.65 -0.97
CA LEU A 13 -6.35 -11.72 -1.89
C LEU A 13 -7.53 -10.85 -1.41
N ALA A 14 -7.84 -10.87 -0.11
CA ALA A 14 -8.85 -9.99 0.47
C ALA A 14 -8.46 -8.51 0.32
N MET A 15 -7.17 -8.17 0.40
CA MET A 15 -6.66 -6.82 0.13
C MET A 15 -6.91 -6.43 -1.33
N ALA A 16 -6.49 -7.25 -2.29
CA ALA A 16 -6.74 -6.98 -3.72
C ALA A 16 -8.23 -6.77 -4.05
N LEU A 17 -9.13 -7.44 -3.32
CA LEU A 17 -10.57 -7.25 -3.51
C LEU A 17 -11.06 -5.86 -3.07
N LEU A 18 -10.29 -5.11 -2.27
CA LEU A 18 -10.62 -3.73 -1.91
C LEU A 18 -10.60 -2.79 -3.13
N ALA A 19 -9.86 -3.11 -4.19
CA ALA A 19 -9.89 -2.35 -5.44
C ALA A 19 -11.30 -2.20 -6.03
N TRP A 20 -12.21 -3.13 -5.71
CA TRP A 20 -13.60 -3.04 -6.11
C TRP A 20 -14.39 -1.95 -5.37
N VAL A 21 -13.80 -1.33 -4.34
CA VAL A 21 -14.42 -0.18 -3.65
C VAL A 21 -14.64 0.99 -4.63
N GLY A 22 -13.85 1.09 -5.71
CA GLY A 22 -14.06 2.03 -6.81
C GLY A 22 -15.47 1.99 -7.39
N LEU A 23 -16.18 0.84 -7.34
CA LEU A 23 -17.59 0.77 -7.72
C LEU A 23 -18.49 1.70 -6.88
N ILE A 24 -18.13 1.98 -5.63
CA ILE A 24 -18.90 2.85 -4.75
C ILE A 24 -18.94 4.28 -5.32
N THR A 25 -17.85 4.73 -5.96
CA THR A 25 -17.81 6.07 -6.59
C THR A 25 -18.85 6.22 -7.68
N LEU A 26 -19.22 5.12 -8.35
CA LEU A 26 -20.25 5.12 -9.39
C LEU A 26 -21.67 5.24 -8.85
N LEU A 27 -21.87 4.90 -7.57
CA LEU A 27 -23.16 4.89 -6.90
C LEU A 27 -23.39 6.15 -6.03
N LEU A 28 -22.30 6.79 -5.59
CA LEU A 28 -22.37 7.98 -4.74
C LEU A 28 -22.42 9.24 -5.60
N ARG A 29 -23.20 10.23 -5.11
CA ARG A 29 -23.17 11.59 -5.66
C ARG A 29 -21.86 12.27 -5.27
N GLU A 30 -21.30 13.08 -6.16
CA GLU A 30 -20.02 13.79 -5.95
C GLU A 30 -19.97 14.56 -4.62
N ASP A 31 -21.05 15.23 -4.25
CA ASP A 31 -21.12 16.02 -3.00
C ASP A 31 -20.93 15.14 -1.74
N ARG A 32 -21.41 13.89 -1.77
CA ARG A 32 -21.25 12.94 -0.66
C ARG A 32 -19.86 12.33 -0.67
N LEU A 33 -19.35 11.99 -1.86
CA LEU A 33 -18.01 11.44 -2.01
C LEU A 33 -16.96 12.41 -1.47
N ARG A 34 -16.99 13.70 -1.88
CA ARG A 34 -16.08 14.75 -1.38
C ARG A 34 -16.12 14.92 0.14
N LYS A 35 -17.28 14.78 0.78
CA LYS A 35 -17.42 14.87 2.24
C LYS A 35 -16.84 13.67 2.99
N LEU A 36 -16.73 12.52 2.34
CA LEU A 36 -16.22 11.29 2.94
C LEU A 36 -14.72 11.11 2.72
N ILE A 37 -14.18 11.60 1.60
CA ILE A 37 -12.76 11.39 1.26
C ILE A 37 -11.84 11.99 2.34
N LEU A 38 -12.02 13.26 2.70
CA LEU A 38 -11.11 13.92 3.65
C LEU A 38 -11.05 13.25 5.04
N PRO A 39 -12.18 12.90 5.70
CA PRO A 39 -12.14 12.11 6.93
C PRO A 39 -11.51 10.73 6.76
N LEU A 40 -11.69 10.08 5.60
CA LEU A 40 -11.07 8.77 5.33
C LEU A 40 -9.55 8.91 5.18
N VAL A 41 -9.07 9.93 4.46
CA VAL A 41 -7.63 10.23 4.32
C VAL A 41 -7.00 10.52 5.68
N ALA A 42 -7.66 11.33 6.53
CA ALA A 42 -7.18 11.63 7.88
C ALA A 42 -7.13 10.37 8.77
N LEU A 43 -8.16 9.51 8.70
CA LEU A 43 -8.19 8.23 9.40
C LEU A 43 -7.05 7.31 8.93
N SER A 44 -6.81 7.25 7.62
CA SER A 44 -5.77 6.43 7.01
C SER A 44 -4.37 6.89 7.45
N ALA A 45 -4.10 8.20 7.41
CA ALA A 45 -2.83 8.76 7.88
C ALA A 45 -2.58 8.40 9.36
N GLY A 46 -3.62 8.54 10.21
CA GLY A 46 -3.56 8.17 11.62
C GLY A 46 -3.34 6.67 11.83
N ALA A 47 -4.01 5.82 11.04
CA ALA A 47 -3.88 4.37 11.12
C ALA A 47 -2.47 3.91 10.71
N LEU A 48 -1.91 4.46 9.63
CA LEU A 48 -0.55 4.14 9.18
C LEU A 48 0.51 4.55 10.21
N LEU A 49 0.44 5.77 10.73
CA LEU A 49 1.39 6.22 11.76
C LEU A 49 1.23 5.42 13.06
N GLY A 50 0.00 5.19 13.52
CA GLY A 50 -0.28 4.36 14.68
C GLY A 50 0.19 2.93 14.49
N GLY A 51 -0.05 2.32 13.33
CA GLY A 51 0.43 0.99 12.97
C GLY A 51 1.96 0.90 12.97
N ALA A 52 2.64 1.88 12.38
CA ALA A 52 4.09 1.92 12.33
C ALA A 52 4.72 2.09 13.73
N PHE A 53 4.34 3.15 14.46
CA PHE A 53 5.00 3.52 15.72
C PHE A 53 4.53 2.75 16.94
N LEU A 54 3.26 2.36 17.00
CA LEU A 54 2.66 1.72 18.19
C LEU A 54 2.52 0.20 18.06
N HIS A 55 2.72 -0.36 16.84
CA HIS A 55 2.57 -1.79 16.60
C HIS A 55 3.81 -2.41 15.95
N MET A 56 4.16 -2.04 14.71
CA MET A 56 5.18 -2.75 13.92
C MET A 56 6.59 -2.58 14.50
N ILE A 57 7.00 -1.35 14.82
CA ILE A 57 8.33 -1.06 15.39
C ILE A 57 8.49 -1.71 16.79
N PRO A 58 7.55 -1.54 17.74
CA PRO A 58 7.64 -2.20 19.04
C PRO A 58 7.65 -3.73 18.95
N GLU A 59 6.85 -4.32 18.05
CA GLU A 59 6.81 -5.76 17.86
C GLU A 59 8.14 -6.31 17.33
N ALA A 60 8.80 -5.61 16.39
CA ALA A 60 10.11 -6.01 15.91
C ALA A 60 11.16 -6.03 17.04
N VAL A 61 11.14 -5.04 17.93
CA VAL A 61 12.00 -5.03 19.14
C VAL A 61 11.64 -6.16 20.08
N HIS A 62 10.36 -6.39 20.33
CA HIS A 62 9.86 -7.47 21.19
C HIS A 62 10.26 -8.88 20.69
N LYS A 63 10.30 -9.07 19.37
CA LYS A 63 10.74 -10.32 18.70
C LYS A 63 12.27 -10.47 18.62
N GLY A 64 13.03 -9.64 19.33
CA GLY A 64 14.48 -9.73 19.44
C GLY A 64 15.27 -8.91 18.43
N GLY A 65 14.63 -7.98 17.74
CA GLY A 65 15.32 -6.97 16.92
C GLY A 65 16.15 -6.03 17.80
N GLU A 66 17.40 -5.80 17.43
CA GLU A 66 18.25 -4.82 18.09
C GLU A 66 17.72 -3.41 17.73
N ILE A 67 17.58 -2.52 18.73
CA ILE A 67 16.90 -1.21 18.58
C ILE A 67 17.48 -0.39 17.42
N PHE A 68 18.81 -0.30 17.32
CA PHE A 68 19.45 0.45 16.24
C PHE A 68 19.12 -0.18 14.88
N GLY A 69 19.19 -1.51 14.76
CA GLY A 69 18.86 -2.22 13.53
C GLY A 69 17.39 -2.05 13.11
N VAL A 70 16.47 -2.05 14.08
CA VAL A 70 15.04 -1.82 13.87
C VAL A 70 14.79 -0.40 13.34
N LEU A 71 15.38 0.61 13.99
CA LEU A 71 15.23 2.00 13.55
C LEU A 71 15.93 2.27 12.21
N ALA A 72 17.10 1.68 11.98
CA ALA A 72 17.81 1.77 10.71
C ALA A 72 17.00 1.12 9.57
N SER A 73 16.35 -0.02 9.85
CA SER A 73 15.48 -0.68 8.88
C SER A 73 14.23 0.15 8.56
N ALA A 74 13.61 0.78 9.57
CA ALA A 74 12.49 1.69 9.35
C ALA A 74 12.91 2.91 8.50
N LEU A 75 14.06 3.50 8.81
CA LEU A 75 14.62 4.60 8.01
C LEU A 75 14.91 4.14 6.58
N ALA A 76 15.46 2.94 6.39
CA ALA A 76 15.74 2.39 5.07
C ALA A 76 14.44 2.18 4.27
N GLY A 77 13.36 1.74 4.91
CA GLY A 77 12.03 1.63 4.28
C GLY A 77 11.48 2.99 3.85
N PHE A 78 11.53 3.98 4.71
CA PHE A 78 11.15 5.35 4.40
C PHE A 78 11.91 5.91 3.18
N VAL A 79 13.25 5.79 3.21
CA VAL A 79 14.13 6.30 2.16
C VAL A 79 13.95 5.53 0.85
N ALA A 80 13.72 4.21 0.91
CA ALA A 80 13.46 3.41 -0.28
C ALA A 80 12.20 3.86 -1.01
N PHE A 81 11.14 4.18 -0.25
CA PHE A 81 9.89 4.69 -0.83
C PHE A 81 10.03 6.11 -1.39
N LEU A 82 10.72 7.00 -0.69
CA LEU A 82 11.06 8.34 -1.20
C LEU A 82 11.76 8.23 -2.56
N PHE A 83 12.77 7.37 -2.69
CA PHE A 83 13.47 7.19 -3.97
C PHE A 83 12.61 6.52 -5.03
N LEU A 84 11.75 5.58 -4.66
CA LEU A 84 10.86 4.91 -5.59
C LEU A 84 9.87 5.91 -6.20
N GLU A 85 9.26 6.75 -5.38
CA GLU A 85 8.30 7.76 -5.83
C GLU A 85 8.97 8.83 -6.67
N GLU A 86 10.11 9.38 -6.23
CA GLU A 86 10.89 10.35 -7.01
C GLU A 86 11.32 9.77 -8.37
N PHE A 87 11.72 8.49 -8.42
CA PHE A 87 12.07 7.81 -9.66
C PHE A 87 10.87 7.69 -10.61
N ILE A 88 9.71 7.35 -10.09
CA ILE A 88 8.46 7.27 -10.85
C ILE A 88 8.07 8.66 -11.36
N CYS A 89 8.05 9.67 -10.49
CA CYS A 89 7.72 11.06 -10.85
C CYS A 89 8.70 11.64 -11.86
N TRP A 90 10.01 11.43 -11.70
CA TRP A 90 11.02 12.02 -12.58
C TRP A 90 10.93 11.52 -14.03
N HIS A 91 10.62 10.26 -14.24
CA HIS A 91 10.45 9.71 -15.59
C HIS A 91 9.24 10.30 -16.32
N HIS A 92 8.34 10.97 -15.64
CA HIS A 92 7.06 11.42 -16.16
C HIS A 92 6.93 12.93 -16.31
N CYS A 93 7.68 13.72 -15.56
CA CYS A 93 7.67 15.19 -15.63
C CYS A 93 8.33 15.77 -16.92
N HIS A 94 9.01 14.96 -17.72
CA HIS A 94 9.66 15.40 -18.97
C HIS A 94 8.83 15.17 -20.25
N SER A 95 7.60 14.66 -20.13
CA SER A 95 6.70 14.53 -21.29
C SER A 95 5.91 15.83 -21.48
N THR A 96 6.09 16.48 -22.63
CA THR A 96 5.24 17.61 -23.05
C THR A 96 3.78 17.19 -23.08
N PRO A 97 2.83 18.07 -22.70
CA PRO A 97 1.40 17.78 -22.79
C PRO A 97 1.00 17.57 -24.26
N SER A 98 0.92 16.34 -24.71
CA SER A 98 0.30 15.97 -25.97
C SER A 98 -1.13 15.52 -25.71
N GLU A 99 -2.03 15.81 -26.64
CA GLU A 99 -3.51 15.65 -26.55
C GLU A 99 -4.02 14.20 -26.38
N HIS A 100 -3.20 13.26 -25.90
CA HIS A 100 -3.58 11.87 -25.65
C HIS A 100 -3.57 11.58 -24.14
N ASN A 101 -4.74 11.53 -23.54
CA ASN A 101 -5.01 11.31 -22.11
C ASN A 101 -4.58 9.94 -21.52
N HIS A 102 -3.80 9.13 -22.25
CA HIS A 102 -3.43 7.78 -21.81
C HIS A 102 -2.22 7.66 -20.85
N PRO A 103 -1.19 8.53 -20.87
CA PRO A 103 0.00 8.32 -20.05
C PRO A 103 -0.27 8.32 -18.56
N ALA A 104 -1.05 9.29 -18.05
CA ALA A 104 -1.31 9.42 -16.62
C ALA A 104 -2.02 8.19 -16.01
N GLY A 105 -2.98 7.61 -16.74
CA GLY A 105 -3.69 6.42 -16.28
C GLY A 105 -2.79 5.18 -16.19
N LEU A 106 -1.86 4.99 -17.12
CA LEU A 106 -0.91 3.88 -17.05
C LEU A 106 0.09 4.05 -15.91
N LEU A 107 0.48 5.29 -15.65
CA LEU A 107 1.45 5.63 -14.62
C LEU A 107 0.92 5.35 -13.23
N ILE A 108 -0.33 5.75 -12.95
CA ILE A 108 -0.94 5.47 -11.65
C ILE A 108 -1.04 3.96 -11.42
N LEU A 109 -1.38 3.17 -12.46
CA LEU A 109 -1.44 1.71 -12.34
C LEU A 109 -0.08 1.06 -12.03
N VAL A 110 1.01 1.59 -12.62
CA VAL A 110 2.37 1.09 -12.32
C VAL A 110 2.78 1.45 -10.90
N ALA A 111 2.52 2.70 -10.48
CA ALA A 111 2.81 3.17 -9.13
C ALA A 111 2.02 2.37 -8.09
N ASP A 112 0.72 2.20 -8.32
CA ASP A 112 -0.18 1.41 -7.48
C ASP A 112 0.25 -0.06 -7.43
N GLY A 113 0.59 -0.68 -8.57
CA GLY A 113 1.08 -2.05 -8.62
C GLY A 113 2.37 -2.26 -7.82
N LEU A 114 3.30 -1.31 -7.84
CA LEU A 114 4.51 -1.35 -7.00
C LEU A 114 4.17 -1.15 -5.52
N HIS A 115 3.29 -0.18 -5.20
CA HIS A 115 2.81 0.05 -3.85
C HIS A 115 2.16 -1.22 -3.27
N ASN A 116 1.23 -1.82 -3.99
CA ASN A 116 0.56 -3.06 -3.60
C ASN A 116 1.54 -4.24 -3.44
N PHE A 117 2.51 -4.41 -4.35
CA PHE A 117 3.55 -5.44 -4.21
C PHE A 117 4.32 -5.30 -2.89
N LEU A 118 4.73 -4.08 -2.55
CA LEU A 118 5.43 -3.79 -1.30
C LEU A 118 4.53 -3.93 -0.08
N GLY A 119 3.26 -3.55 -0.20
CA GLY A 119 2.21 -3.83 0.80
C GLY A 119 2.06 -5.34 1.07
N GLY A 120 2.12 -6.14 0.01
CA GLY A 120 2.13 -7.61 0.12
C GLY A 120 3.34 -8.15 0.88
N ILE A 121 4.53 -7.60 0.63
CA ILE A 121 5.73 -7.93 1.41
C ILE A 121 5.53 -7.56 2.89
N ALA A 122 4.97 -6.38 3.18
CA ALA A 122 4.70 -5.92 4.54
C ALA A 122 3.74 -6.87 5.28
N ILE A 123 2.59 -7.17 4.67
CA ILE A 123 1.57 -8.07 5.23
C ILE A 123 2.14 -9.48 5.41
N GLY A 124 2.82 -10.01 4.39
CA GLY A 124 3.44 -11.33 4.45
C GLY A 124 4.49 -11.43 5.55
N SER A 125 5.37 -10.42 5.68
CA SER A 125 6.37 -10.34 6.75
C SER A 125 5.73 -10.35 8.14
N ALA A 126 4.64 -9.61 8.31
CA ALA A 126 3.91 -9.55 9.57
C ALA A 126 3.31 -10.91 9.95
N PHE A 127 2.73 -11.65 9.00
CA PHE A 127 2.25 -13.02 9.22
C PHE A 127 3.36 -14.03 9.52
N LEU A 128 4.55 -13.84 8.94
CA LEU A 128 5.72 -14.66 9.25
C LEU A 128 6.22 -14.43 10.68
N VAL A 129 6.04 -13.24 11.23
CA VAL A 129 6.38 -12.92 12.62
C VAL A 129 5.37 -13.52 13.59
N ASP A 130 4.07 -13.24 13.40
CA ASP A 130 2.95 -13.79 14.19
C ASP A 130 1.62 -13.52 13.47
N ILE A 131 0.65 -14.44 13.62
CA ILE A 131 -0.66 -14.30 12.95
C ILE A 131 -1.41 -13.05 13.44
N ARG A 132 -1.33 -12.69 14.72
CA ARG A 132 -2.00 -11.50 15.26
C ARG A 132 -1.38 -10.23 14.70
N VAL A 133 -0.05 -10.19 14.59
CA VAL A 133 0.70 -9.09 13.96
C VAL A 133 0.25 -8.94 12.51
N GLY A 134 0.16 -10.04 11.77
CA GLY A 134 -0.34 -10.06 10.39
C GLY A 134 -1.74 -9.49 10.25
N ILE A 135 -2.67 -9.89 11.13
CA ILE A 135 -4.06 -9.40 11.11
C ILE A 135 -4.10 -7.88 11.39
N VAL A 136 -3.39 -7.39 12.40
CA VAL A 136 -3.37 -5.96 12.74
C VAL A 136 -2.73 -5.16 11.61
N THR A 137 -1.60 -5.61 11.07
CA THR A 137 -0.94 -4.98 9.91
C THR A 137 -1.88 -4.93 8.71
N TRP A 138 -2.61 -6.00 8.43
CA TRP A 138 -3.59 -6.04 7.35
C TRP A 138 -4.72 -5.03 7.55
N ILE A 139 -5.28 -4.90 8.77
CA ILE A 139 -6.33 -3.93 9.08
C ILE A 139 -5.81 -2.49 8.86
N VAL A 140 -4.62 -2.20 9.33
CA VAL A 140 -3.98 -0.88 9.17
C VAL A 140 -3.74 -0.59 7.69
N ALA A 141 -3.24 -1.57 6.93
CA ALA A 141 -3.05 -1.44 5.49
C ALA A 141 -4.39 -1.23 4.76
N ALA A 142 -5.43 -2.01 5.06
CA ALA A 142 -6.76 -1.86 4.47
C ALA A 142 -7.38 -0.48 4.73
N ALA A 143 -7.08 0.15 5.85
CA ALA A 143 -7.61 1.47 6.18
C ALA A 143 -7.12 2.57 5.21
N HIS A 144 -5.88 2.49 4.73
CA HIS A 144 -5.37 3.46 3.75
C HIS A 144 -5.66 3.04 2.30
N GLU A 145 -5.74 1.75 2.03
CA GLU A 145 -6.01 1.21 0.70
C GLU A 145 -7.37 1.67 0.15
N ILE A 146 -8.40 1.75 1.01
CA ILE A 146 -9.73 2.18 0.58
C ILE A 146 -9.75 3.60 -0.03
N PRO A 147 -9.21 4.65 0.61
CA PRO A 147 -9.11 5.97 0.01
C PRO A 147 -8.22 6.01 -1.23
N GLN A 148 -7.12 5.28 -1.23
CA GLN A 148 -6.19 5.20 -2.35
C GLN A 148 -6.87 4.62 -3.59
N GLU A 149 -7.49 3.47 -3.47
CA GLU A 149 -8.22 2.79 -4.55
C GLU A 149 -9.37 3.66 -5.13
N LEU A 150 -10.05 4.44 -4.27
CA LEU A 150 -11.05 5.41 -4.69
C LEU A 150 -10.42 6.53 -5.53
N GLY A 151 -9.26 7.02 -5.11
CA GLY A 151 -8.49 8.04 -5.82
C GLY A 151 -7.99 7.55 -7.18
N ASP A 152 -7.34 6.40 -7.22
CA ASP A 152 -6.77 5.80 -8.43
C ASP A 152 -7.83 5.51 -9.48
N PHE A 153 -8.95 4.93 -9.06
CA PHE A 153 -10.09 4.73 -9.95
C PHE A 153 -10.63 6.07 -10.50
N GLY A 154 -10.68 7.12 -9.66
CA GLY A 154 -11.05 8.48 -10.07
C GLY A 154 -10.10 9.05 -11.14
N ILE A 155 -8.79 8.89 -10.95
CA ILE A 155 -7.76 9.33 -11.90
C ILE A 155 -7.88 8.58 -13.23
N LEU A 156 -8.09 7.27 -13.21
CA LEU A 156 -8.30 6.46 -14.41
C LEU A 156 -9.51 6.95 -15.22
N LEU A 157 -10.63 7.24 -14.56
CA LEU A 157 -11.81 7.78 -15.23
C LEU A 157 -11.55 9.19 -15.80
N HIS A 158 -10.85 10.05 -15.06
CA HIS A 158 -10.48 11.39 -15.51
C HIS A 158 -9.52 11.33 -16.71
N SER A 159 -8.66 10.32 -16.78
CA SER A 159 -7.77 10.05 -17.92
C SER A 159 -8.51 9.45 -19.13
N GLY A 160 -9.83 9.40 -19.13
CA GLY A 160 -10.66 8.96 -20.24
C GLY A 160 -10.87 7.46 -20.36
N TRP A 161 -10.46 6.66 -19.36
CA TRP A 161 -10.67 5.22 -19.37
C TRP A 161 -12.15 4.87 -19.20
N LYS A 162 -12.59 3.82 -19.90
CA LYS A 162 -13.94 3.28 -19.69
C LYS A 162 -14.04 2.66 -18.31
N LYS A 163 -15.18 2.84 -17.63
CA LYS A 163 -15.41 2.39 -16.24
C LYS A 163 -15.01 0.95 -15.97
N LEU A 164 -15.43 0.02 -16.83
CA LEU A 164 -15.08 -1.40 -16.66
C LEU A 164 -13.58 -1.65 -16.89
N THR A 165 -12.99 -1.00 -17.89
CA THR A 165 -11.55 -1.09 -18.17
C THR A 165 -10.74 -0.56 -17.00
N ALA A 166 -11.06 0.63 -16.48
CA ALA A 166 -10.43 1.22 -15.30
C ALA A 166 -10.50 0.27 -14.11
N LEU A 167 -11.70 -0.27 -13.81
CA LEU A 167 -11.91 -1.18 -12.70
C LEU A 167 -11.09 -2.48 -12.82
N VAL A 168 -11.05 -3.07 -14.00
CA VAL A 168 -10.28 -4.30 -14.24
C VAL A 168 -8.79 -4.07 -14.10
N TYR A 169 -8.25 -2.99 -14.66
CA TYR A 169 -6.82 -2.70 -14.56
C TYR A 169 -6.40 -2.27 -13.15
N ASN A 170 -7.24 -1.53 -12.44
CA ASN A 170 -7.05 -1.21 -11.02
C ASN A 170 -7.00 -2.49 -10.18
N PHE A 171 -7.90 -3.42 -10.40
CA PHE A 171 -7.86 -4.73 -9.74
C PHE A 171 -6.62 -5.55 -10.13
N LEU A 172 -6.16 -5.49 -11.38
CA LEU A 172 -4.94 -6.19 -11.81
C LEU A 172 -3.68 -5.62 -11.16
N SER A 173 -3.60 -4.29 -10.96
CA SER A 173 -2.51 -3.69 -10.21
C SER A 173 -2.56 -4.09 -8.74
N ALA A 174 -3.75 -4.05 -8.11
CA ALA A 174 -3.95 -4.50 -6.74
C ALA A 174 -3.55 -5.98 -6.51
N LEU A 175 -3.71 -6.85 -7.50
CA LEU A 175 -3.29 -8.26 -7.39
C LEU A 175 -1.78 -8.43 -7.16
N THR A 176 -0.96 -7.44 -7.42
CA THR A 176 0.49 -7.50 -7.13
C THR A 176 0.77 -7.66 -5.63
N VAL A 177 -0.16 -7.29 -4.74
CA VAL A 177 -0.07 -7.56 -3.30
C VAL A 177 0.07 -9.05 -3.00
N VAL A 178 -0.60 -9.91 -3.78
CA VAL A 178 -0.48 -11.37 -3.65
C VAL A 178 0.94 -11.82 -4.04
N ALA A 179 1.47 -11.26 -5.13
CA ALA A 179 2.84 -11.56 -5.57
C ALA A 179 3.88 -11.15 -4.52
N GLY A 180 3.72 -9.98 -3.88
CA GLY A 180 4.57 -9.52 -2.78
C GLY A 180 4.52 -10.46 -1.57
N GLY A 181 3.31 -10.86 -1.14
CA GLY A 181 3.12 -11.79 -0.04
C GLY A 181 3.74 -13.18 -0.30
N VAL A 182 3.59 -13.68 -1.53
CA VAL A 182 4.22 -14.95 -1.95
C VAL A 182 5.74 -14.81 -2.01
N ALA A 183 6.25 -13.71 -2.57
CA ALA A 183 7.68 -13.47 -2.67
C ALA A 183 8.36 -13.48 -1.30
N VAL A 184 7.82 -12.77 -0.31
CA VAL A 184 8.42 -12.75 1.04
C VAL A 184 8.29 -14.09 1.75
N PHE A 185 7.21 -14.86 1.51
CA PHE A 185 7.08 -16.19 2.08
C PHE A 185 8.21 -17.12 1.64
N PHE A 186 8.52 -17.16 0.34
CA PHE A 186 9.61 -17.96 -0.18
C PHE A 186 11.00 -17.40 0.14
N ALA A 187 11.13 -16.09 0.36
CA ALA A 187 12.37 -15.46 0.79
C ALA A 187 12.62 -15.55 2.30
N SER A 188 11.66 -16.04 3.09
CA SER A 188 11.71 -16.04 4.56
C SER A 188 12.86 -16.84 5.16
N ASP A 189 13.36 -17.86 4.45
CA ASP A 189 14.49 -18.65 4.89
C ASP A 189 15.85 -17.93 4.68
N ILE A 190 15.86 -16.89 3.84
CA ILE A 190 17.08 -16.15 3.44
C ILE A 190 17.14 -14.80 4.15
N ILE A 191 15.96 -14.20 4.41
CA ILE A 191 15.83 -12.83 4.93
C ILE A 191 15.36 -12.88 6.40
N ASN A 192 16.03 -12.11 7.26
CA ASN A 192 15.56 -11.96 8.63
C ASN A 192 14.27 -11.13 8.69
N THR A 193 13.13 -11.81 8.81
CA THR A 193 11.79 -11.21 8.78
C THR A 193 11.55 -10.20 9.91
N VAL A 194 12.29 -10.28 11.02
CA VAL A 194 12.22 -9.31 12.13
C VAL A 194 12.56 -7.90 11.66
N TYR A 195 13.49 -7.75 10.71
CA TYR A 195 13.84 -6.43 10.14
C TYR A 195 13.00 -6.02 8.94
N LEU A 196 12.26 -6.93 8.30
CA LEU A 196 11.30 -6.57 7.25
C LEU A 196 10.07 -5.83 7.81
N LEU A 197 9.65 -6.17 9.03
CA LEU A 197 8.51 -5.52 9.67
C LEU A 197 8.75 -4.01 9.89
N PRO A 198 9.86 -3.56 10.50
CA PRO A 198 10.15 -2.14 10.61
C PRO A 198 10.48 -1.48 9.26
N PHE A 199 11.01 -2.19 8.28
CA PHE A 199 11.14 -1.67 6.92
C PHE A 199 9.77 -1.28 6.34
N ALA A 200 8.77 -2.16 6.50
CA ALA A 200 7.40 -1.86 6.11
C ALA A 200 6.79 -0.71 6.92
N ALA A 201 7.12 -0.60 8.23
CA ALA A 201 6.71 0.54 9.04
C ALA A 201 7.27 1.87 8.50
N GLY A 202 8.51 1.88 8.01
CA GLY A 202 9.11 3.04 7.35
C GLY A 202 8.35 3.48 6.10
N ASN A 203 7.90 2.52 5.29
CA ASN A 203 7.02 2.79 4.17
C ASN A 203 5.68 3.42 4.64
N PHE A 204 5.04 2.86 5.66
CA PHE A 204 3.79 3.41 6.20
C PHE A 204 3.96 4.85 6.70
N ILE A 205 5.10 5.15 7.36
CA ILE A 205 5.41 6.52 7.78
C ILE A 205 5.57 7.42 6.55
N TYR A 206 6.25 6.96 5.50
CA TYR A 206 6.42 7.73 4.26
C TYR A 206 5.07 8.08 3.64
N ILE A 207 4.22 7.11 3.35
CA ILE A 207 2.89 7.32 2.74
C ILE A 207 2.06 8.28 3.60
N ALA A 208 2.02 8.08 4.92
CA ALA A 208 1.24 8.94 5.80
C ALA A 208 1.72 10.40 5.77
N THR A 209 3.04 10.63 5.75
CA THR A 209 3.60 11.97 5.87
C THR A 209 3.76 12.70 4.55
N SER A 210 4.03 11.97 3.45
CA SER A 210 4.28 12.55 2.14
C SER A 210 3.03 12.66 1.28
N ASP A 211 2.12 11.69 1.39
CA ASP A 211 0.95 11.61 0.51
C ASP A 211 -0.33 12.03 1.23
N LEU A 212 -0.61 11.45 2.41
CA LEU A 212 -1.93 11.62 3.03
C LEU A 212 -2.05 12.91 3.87
N ILE A 213 -1.05 13.25 4.69
CA ILE A 213 -1.11 14.45 5.54
C ILE A 213 -1.18 15.74 4.73
N PRO A 214 -0.46 15.92 3.59
CA PRO A 214 -0.59 17.12 2.79
C PRO A 214 -1.97 17.33 2.16
N GLU A 215 -2.78 16.27 2.05
CA GLU A 215 -4.14 16.33 1.49
C GLU A 215 -5.21 16.74 2.53
N ILE A 216 -4.85 16.80 3.83
CA ILE A 216 -5.76 17.15 4.94
C ILE A 216 -5.72 18.65 5.19
#